data_5071e19bbe3b7d6c864bc72751950d22
#
_entry.id   5071e19bbe3b7d6c864bc72751950d22
#
_cell.length_a   1.000
_cell.length_b   1.000
_cell.length_c   1.000
_cell.angle_alpha   90.00
_cell.angle_beta   90.00
_cell.angle_gamma   90.00
#
_symmetry.space_group_name_H-M   'P 1'
#
loop_
_entity.id
_entity.type
_entity.pdbx_description
1 polymer ?
#
loop_
_entity_poly.entity_id
_entity_poly.type
_entity_poly.pdbx_seq_one_letter_code
_entity_poly.pdbx_strand_id
1 'polypeptide(L)'
;MRTHPRKRTVLLALTLTHHGFYHGAIRYAAEHHWHLVEDAVFTGSIPIGWEGDGILSFVGYRQDFARYIKSAKVPVVEISSVRRDLGVPCIWEDNEEIGRSAAAHLLERNFKHFAWAPFWEDAVNEERYQGFAQLVQASGYPCDRLPPINTQKSGSRRMDWISRRNWIIEKFRSYQKPVGVFCYNDYTASDIVGICMDSNIHIPEQIAVIGVDDDPVVRLPISLSSVRHDLEGMAYRAAALLDQLMDGGKPNFQKSKVQPKGVVTRQSTDITVIQNPRVLKGIEYIRANFPGSALSVERVASAVGVSRRSLEKAFRAEICRSVLQEIIRTRTSQAKLLLATTDLPVADVAARSGFANLNHFFRVFRQQTESTPRGYRVARRPKKVR
;
A
#
# COMPACT_ATOMS: atom_id res chain seq x y z
N MET A 1 17.88 31.09 -40.08
CA MET A 1 16.80 30.07 -40.03
C MET A 1 16.94 29.34 -38.69
N ARG A 2 16.03 29.54 -37.75
CA ARG A 2 15.96 28.69 -36.56
C ARG A 2 15.33 27.36 -36.98
N THR A 3 16.16 26.30 -37.10
CA THR A 3 15.67 24.94 -37.30
C THR A 3 14.84 24.60 -36.10
N HIS A 4 13.51 24.47 -36.25
CA HIS A 4 12.68 23.88 -35.24
C HIS A 4 13.25 22.48 -34.91
N PRO A 5 13.49 22.14 -33.63
CA PRO A 5 13.95 20.80 -33.28
C PRO A 5 12.96 19.80 -33.87
N ARG A 6 13.45 18.77 -34.53
CA ARG A 6 12.64 17.68 -35.10
C ARG A 6 11.82 17.07 -33.96
N LYS A 7 10.49 17.06 -34.07
CA LYS A 7 9.60 16.47 -33.10
C LYS A 7 9.84 14.97 -33.05
N ARG A 8 10.29 14.45 -31.90
CA ARG A 8 10.54 13.01 -31.73
C ARG A 8 9.24 12.26 -31.55
N THR A 9 9.12 11.09 -32.16
CA THR A 9 7.96 10.18 -32.01
C THR A 9 8.39 9.00 -31.16
N VAL A 10 7.77 8.86 -29.99
CA VAL A 10 8.11 7.84 -28.98
C VAL A 10 6.91 6.95 -28.69
N LEU A 11 7.11 5.63 -28.78
CA LEU A 11 6.10 4.64 -28.42
C LEU A 11 6.09 4.40 -26.90
N LEU A 12 4.92 4.49 -26.28
CA LEU A 12 4.69 4.00 -24.93
C LEU A 12 4.22 2.53 -24.98
N ALA A 13 5.13 1.59 -24.77
CA ALA A 13 4.86 0.16 -24.74
C ALA A 13 4.60 -0.31 -23.28
N LEU A 14 3.55 0.20 -22.66
CA LEU A 14 3.20 -0.11 -21.28
C LEU A 14 2.11 -1.18 -21.23
N THR A 15 2.41 -2.33 -20.65
CA THR A 15 1.45 -3.46 -20.51
C THR A 15 0.53 -3.37 -19.31
N LEU A 16 0.86 -2.51 -18.34
CA LEU A 16 0.03 -2.17 -17.20
C LEU A 16 -0.07 -0.64 -17.12
N THR A 17 -1.29 -0.16 -16.97
CA THR A 17 -1.54 1.28 -16.81
C THR A 17 -1.32 1.69 -15.36
N HIS A 18 -0.07 1.83 -14.95
CA HIS A 18 0.23 2.46 -13.69
C HIS A 18 0.21 3.98 -13.87
N HIS A 19 -0.73 4.67 -13.20
CA HIS A 19 -0.92 6.12 -13.34
C HIS A 19 0.40 6.91 -13.19
N GLY A 20 1.26 6.51 -12.27
CA GLY A 20 2.56 7.16 -12.05
C GLY A 20 3.47 7.07 -13.28
N PHE A 21 3.61 5.91 -13.91
CA PHE A 21 4.45 5.75 -15.10
C PHE A 21 3.93 6.60 -16.26
N TYR A 22 2.62 6.57 -16.48
CA TYR A 22 1.99 7.34 -17.54
C TYR A 22 2.21 8.85 -17.35
N HIS A 23 1.98 9.37 -16.12
CA HIS A 23 2.16 10.79 -15.80
C HIS A 23 3.62 11.23 -15.98
N GLY A 24 4.58 10.44 -15.54
CA GLY A 24 6.00 10.77 -15.69
C GLY A 24 6.44 10.85 -17.15
N ALA A 25 5.99 9.92 -17.98
CA ALA A 25 6.26 9.91 -19.42
C ALA A 25 5.63 11.11 -20.14
N ILE A 26 4.34 11.40 -19.86
CA ILE A 26 3.64 12.55 -20.46
C ILE A 26 4.29 13.87 -20.06
N ARG A 27 4.66 14.02 -18.79
CA ARG A 27 5.31 15.25 -18.32
C ARG A 27 6.61 15.49 -19.06
N TYR A 28 7.47 14.47 -19.17
CA TYR A 28 8.73 14.61 -19.94
C TYR A 28 8.47 14.94 -21.40
N ALA A 29 7.53 14.23 -22.03
CA ALA A 29 7.17 14.44 -23.43
C ALA A 29 6.66 15.86 -23.70
N ALA A 30 5.85 16.42 -22.80
CA ALA A 30 5.35 17.79 -22.92
C ALA A 30 6.49 18.84 -22.80
N GLU A 31 7.42 18.64 -21.85
CA GLU A 31 8.56 19.52 -21.63
C GLU A 31 9.58 19.50 -22.79
N HIS A 32 9.70 18.33 -23.47
CA HIS A 32 10.68 18.10 -24.54
C HIS A 32 10.05 17.98 -25.94
N HIS A 33 8.78 18.36 -26.09
CA HIS A 33 8.05 18.39 -27.36
C HIS A 33 8.01 17.05 -28.10
N TRP A 34 7.91 15.92 -27.38
CA TRP A 34 7.73 14.61 -28.00
C TRP A 34 6.29 14.41 -28.47
N HIS A 35 6.14 13.58 -29.48
CA HIS A 35 4.88 12.96 -29.84
C HIS A 35 4.83 11.55 -29.26
N LEU A 36 3.89 11.30 -28.32
CA LEU A 36 3.71 9.98 -27.76
C LEU A 36 2.69 9.20 -28.59
N VAL A 37 3.05 7.94 -28.89
CA VAL A 37 2.16 6.95 -29.48
C VAL A 37 1.71 6.02 -28.36
N GLU A 38 0.42 6.04 -28.03
CA GLU A 38 -0.15 5.44 -26.83
C GLU A 38 -1.03 4.22 -27.14
N ASP A 39 -1.05 3.77 -28.42
CA ASP A 39 -1.88 2.66 -28.88
C ASP A 39 -1.73 1.43 -27.99
N ALA A 40 -0.50 1.07 -27.63
CA ALA A 40 -0.24 -0.09 -26.77
C ALA A 40 -0.84 0.04 -25.37
N VAL A 41 -0.93 1.27 -24.84
CA VAL A 41 -1.53 1.54 -23.53
C VAL A 41 -3.04 1.33 -23.55
N PHE A 42 -3.72 1.83 -24.59
CA PHE A 42 -5.17 1.80 -24.69
C PHE A 42 -5.73 0.49 -25.27
N THR A 43 -5.01 -0.12 -26.21
CA THR A 43 -5.45 -1.35 -26.88
C THR A 43 -4.90 -2.62 -26.25
N GLY A 44 -3.83 -2.51 -25.43
CA GLY A 44 -3.07 -3.66 -24.92
C GLY A 44 -2.34 -4.42 -26.00
N SER A 45 -2.15 -3.85 -27.20
CA SER A 45 -1.56 -4.50 -28.37
C SER A 45 -0.40 -3.68 -28.93
N ILE A 46 0.59 -4.37 -29.46
CA ILE A 46 1.76 -3.74 -30.12
C ILE A 46 1.28 -3.16 -31.46
N PRO A 47 1.58 -1.88 -31.76
CA PRO A 47 1.26 -1.29 -33.04
C PRO A 47 2.15 -1.89 -34.14
N ILE A 48 1.56 -2.74 -35.00
CA ILE A 48 2.26 -3.41 -36.11
C ILE A 48 2.69 -2.38 -37.14
N GLY A 49 3.98 -2.42 -37.54
CA GLY A 49 4.54 -1.49 -38.51
C GLY A 49 4.80 -0.09 -37.97
N TRP A 50 4.79 0.11 -36.65
CA TRP A 50 5.15 1.38 -36.06
C TRP A 50 6.61 1.75 -36.36
N GLU A 51 6.81 3.01 -36.76
CA GLU A 51 8.11 3.64 -36.98
C GLU A 51 8.21 4.91 -36.14
N GLY A 52 9.34 5.09 -35.45
CA GLY A 52 9.59 6.26 -34.58
C GLY A 52 11.03 6.31 -34.10
N ASP A 53 11.32 7.21 -33.18
CA ASP A 53 12.66 7.53 -32.70
C ASP A 53 13.09 6.70 -31.46
N GLY A 54 12.15 6.23 -30.64
CA GLY A 54 12.46 5.47 -29.43
C GLY A 54 11.25 4.84 -28.76
N ILE A 55 11.50 3.93 -27.84
CA ILE A 55 10.45 3.18 -27.09
C ILE A 55 10.67 3.32 -25.59
N LEU A 56 9.67 3.77 -24.87
CA LEU A 56 9.59 3.69 -23.42
C LEU A 56 8.69 2.52 -23.05
N SER A 57 9.23 1.50 -22.39
CA SER A 57 8.52 0.24 -22.16
C SER A 57 8.34 -0.10 -20.71
N PHE A 58 7.22 -0.78 -20.39
CA PHE A 58 6.98 -1.58 -19.20
C PHE A 58 6.36 -2.90 -19.67
N VAL A 59 7.21 -3.89 -19.85
CA VAL A 59 6.81 -5.17 -20.46
C VAL A 59 6.11 -6.10 -19.48
N GLY A 60 6.45 -6.01 -18.20
CA GLY A 60 5.92 -6.92 -17.20
C GLY A 60 6.10 -8.39 -17.58
N TYR A 61 5.02 -9.17 -17.54
CA TYR A 61 5.04 -10.61 -17.88
C TYR A 61 4.65 -10.94 -19.33
N ARG A 62 4.41 -9.94 -20.18
CA ARG A 62 3.95 -10.11 -21.56
C ARG A 62 5.10 -10.57 -22.47
N GLN A 63 5.05 -11.81 -22.94
CA GLN A 63 6.08 -12.38 -23.79
C GLN A 63 6.07 -11.83 -25.22
N ASP A 64 4.90 -11.43 -25.71
CA ASP A 64 4.77 -10.77 -27.02
C ASP A 64 5.46 -9.40 -27.03
N PHE A 65 5.24 -8.58 -26.01
CA PHE A 65 5.96 -7.31 -25.81
C PHE A 65 7.47 -7.54 -25.65
N ALA A 66 7.89 -8.52 -24.85
CA ALA A 66 9.30 -8.84 -24.67
C ALA A 66 10.00 -9.19 -26.01
N ARG A 67 9.35 -9.96 -26.87
CA ARG A 67 9.89 -10.28 -28.21
C ARG A 67 9.99 -9.04 -29.09
N TYR A 68 8.97 -8.18 -29.05
CA TYR A 68 8.96 -6.94 -29.80
C TYR A 68 10.11 -6.02 -29.34
N ILE A 69 10.28 -5.80 -28.06
CA ILE A 69 11.35 -4.97 -27.50
C ILE A 69 12.74 -5.52 -27.89
N LYS A 70 12.94 -6.85 -27.80
CA LYS A 70 14.21 -7.49 -28.22
C LYS A 70 14.51 -7.34 -29.72
N SER A 71 13.49 -7.15 -30.55
CA SER A 71 13.63 -6.95 -32.01
C SER A 71 13.67 -5.48 -32.45
N ALA A 72 13.51 -4.55 -31.50
CA ALA A 72 13.46 -3.12 -31.79
C ALA A 72 14.79 -2.64 -32.37
N LYS A 73 14.71 -1.81 -33.43
CA LYS A 73 15.87 -1.20 -34.10
C LYS A 73 16.15 0.23 -33.62
N VAL A 74 15.31 0.75 -32.75
CA VAL A 74 15.43 2.08 -32.15
C VAL A 74 15.81 1.94 -30.67
N PRO A 75 16.35 2.99 -30.03
CA PRO A 75 16.62 2.99 -28.60
C PRO A 75 15.39 2.61 -27.78
N VAL A 76 15.60 1.80 -26.74
CA VAL A 76 14.56 1.37 -25.80
C VAL A 76 15.04 1.59 -24.38
N VAL A 77 14.14 2.05 -23.50
CA VAL A 77 14.34 2.04 -22.04
C VAL A 77 13.18 1.33 -21.38
N GLU A 78 13.48 0.33 -20.55
CA GLU A 78 12.49 -0.40 -19.74
C GLU A 78 12.32 0.27 -18.38
N ILE A 79 11.07 0.35 -17.91
CA ILE A 79 10.73 0.88 -16.57
C ILE A 79 10.27 -0.30 -15.71
N SER A 80 11.15 -1.05 -15.14
CA SER A 80 10.81 -2.09 -14.15
C SER A 80 11.97 -3.05 -13.92
N SER A 81 12.03 -3.63 -12.73
CA SER A 81 12.97 -4.70 -12.42
C SER A 81 12.51 -6.11 -12.85
N VAL A 82 11.26 -6.26 -13.32
CA VAL A 82 10.68 -7.57 -13.72
C VAL A 82 11.39 -8.19 -14.91
N ARG A 83 11.83 -7.36 -15.88
CA ARG A 83 12.39 -7.81 -17.16
C ARG A 83 13.81 -7.33 -17.43
N ARG A 84 14.70 -7.50 -16.44
CA ARG A 84 16.15 -7.22 -16.60
C ARG A 84 16.82 -8.10 -17.67
N ASP A 85 16.15 -9.17 -18.13
CA ASP A 85 16.59 -10.09 -19.16
C ASP A 85 16.43 -9.55 -20.61
N LEU A 86 15.88 -8.37 -20.79
CA LEU A 86 15.65 -7.79 -22.14
C LEU A 86 16.94 -7.29 -22.82
N GLY A 87 18.00 -7.04 -22.05
CA GLY A 87 19.25 -6.52 -22.59
C GLY A 87 19.20 -5.04 -23.00
N VAL A 88 18.21 -4.29 -22.52
CA VAL A 88 18.04 -2.85 -22.75
C VAL A 88 18.29 -2.07 -21.45
N PRO A 89 18.67 -0.78 -21.51
CA PRO A 89 18.74 0.08 -20.35
C PRO A 89 17.43 0.06 -19.55
N CYS A 90 17.54 0.04 -18.21
CA CYS A 90 16.40 -0.10 -17.32
C CYS A 90 16.48 0.86 -16.15
N ILE A 91 15.36 1.48 -15.81
CA ILE A 91 15.16 2.22 -14.56
C ILE A 91 14.23 1.40 -13.68
N TRP A 92 14.66 1.05 -12.45
CA TRP A 92 13.86 0.23 -11.54
C TRP A 92 13.91 0.70 -10.11
N GLU A 93 12.97 0.24 -9.32
CA GLU A 93 12.85 0.48 -7.89
C GLU A 93 13.87 -0.32 -7.06
N ASP A 94 14.29 0.22 -5.91
CA ASP A 94 15.06 -0.53 -4.92
C ASP A 94 14.12 -1.40 -4.08
N ASN A 95 13.84 -2.60 -4.56
CA ASN A 95 12.91 -3.53 -3.92
C ASN A 95 13.38 -4.00 -2.54
N GLU A 96 14.69 -4.17 -2.32
CA GLU A 96 15.20 -4.50 -1.00
C GLU A 96 14.97 -3.36 -0.01
N GLU A 97 15.18 -2.10 -0.44
CA GLU A 97 14.93 -0.94 0.41
C GLU A 97 13.43 -0.72 0.67
N ILE A 98 12.56 -1.05 -0.29
CA ILE A 98 11.11 -1.11 -0.07
C ILE A 98 10.79 -2.10 1.06
N GLY A 99 11.36 -3.32 1.00
CA GLY A 99 11.20 -4.32 2.05
C GLY A 99 11.74 -3.85 3.40
N ARG A 100 12.95 -3.27 3.45
CA ARG A 100 13.55 -2.70 4.67
C ARG A 100 12.69 -1.60 5.28
N SER A 101 12.15 -0.70 4.44
CA SER A 101 11.27 0.38 4.89
C SER A 101 9.99 -0.14 5.54
N ALA A 102 9.38 -1.19 4.98
CA ALA A 102 8.21 -1.84 5.57
C ALA A 102 8.53 -2.53 6.90
N ALA A 103 9.67 -3.22 6.98
CA ALA A 103 10.14 -3.86 8.22
C ALA A 103 10.41 -2.83 9.32
N ALA A 104 11.17 -1.77 9.01
CA ALA A 104 11.47 -0.69 9.95
C ALA A 104 10.19 -0.07 10.50
N HIS A 105 9.22 0.24 9.63
CA HIS A 105 7.93 0.80 10.00
C HIS A 105 7.15 -0.06 11.01
N LEU A 106 7.16 -1.39 10.85
CA LEU A 106 6.50 -2.30 11.77
C LEU A 106 7.31 -2.51 13.06
N LEU A 107 8.64 -2.59 12.98
CA LEU A 107 9.52 -2.72 14.15
C LEU A 107 9.44 -1.49 15.07
N GLU A 108 9.41 -0.27 14.51
CA GLU A 108 9.19 0.98 15.25
C GLU A 108 7.86 1.01 16.03
N ARG A 109 6.89 0.19 15.60
CA ARG A 109 5.60 0.00 16.26
C ARG A 109 5.57 -1.17 17.23
N ASN A 110 6.75 -1.73 17.55
CA ASN A 110 6.97 -2.84 18.48
C ASN A 110 6.30 -4.16 18.07
N PHE A 111 6.01 -4.38 16.77
CA PHE A 111 5.61 -5.70 16.32
C PHE A 111 6.72 -6.71 16.54
N LYS A 112 6.34 -7.97 16.88
CA LYS A 112 7.26 -9.10 17.12
C LYS A 112 6.96 -10.32 16.26
N HIS A 113 5.82 -10.30 15.59
CA HIS A 113 5.38 -11.36 14.68
C HIS A 113 5.15 -10.75 13.30
N PHE A 114 5.73 -11.37 12.29
CA PHE A 114 5.77 -10.81 10.95
C PHE A 114 5.39 -11.86 9.92
N ALA A 115 4.70 -11.43 8.87
CA ALA A 115 4.41 -12.27 7.73
C ALA A 115 4.59 -11.48 6.43
N TRP A 116 5.02 -12.18 5.39
CA TRP A 116 5.10 -11.69 4.03
C TRP A 116 3.96 -12.27 3.18
N ALA A 117 3.24 -11.42 2.46
CA ALA A 117 2.15 -11.81 1.56
C ALA A 117 2.55 -11.54 0.09
N PRO A 118 3.03 -12.57 -0.64
CA PRO A 118 3.44 -12.46 -2.03
C PRO A 118 2.25 -12.35 -2.98
N PHE A 119 2.45 -11.68 -4.13
CA PHE A 119 1.50 -11.73 -5.26
C PHE A 119 1.94 -12.78 -6.30
N TRP A 120 3.22 -12.71 -6.68
CA TRP A 120 3.89 -13.60 -7.63
C TRP A 120 5.06 -14.34 -6.98
N GLU A 121 5.63 -15.29 -7.72
CA GLU A 121 6.95 -15.85 -7.44
C GLU A 121 7.92 -15.37 -8.52
N ASP A 122 8.53 -14.19 -8.32
CA ASP A 122 9.47 -13.56 -9.24
C ASP A 122 10.59 -12.84 -8.48
N ALA A 123 11.55 -12.25 -9.23
CA ALA A 123 12.70 -11.56 -8.65
C ALA A 123 12.29 -10.34 -7.82
N VAL A 124 11.27 -9.57 -8.23
CA VAL A 124 10.78 -8.39 -7.48
C VAL A 124 10.22 -8.83 -6.13
N ASN A 125 9.39 -9.90 -6.15
CA ASN A 125 8.82 -10.49 -4.94
C ASN A 125 9.90 -10.96 -3.97
N GLU A 126 10.93 -11.65 -4.50
CA GLU A 126 12.03 -12.15 -3.69
C GLU A 126 12.87 -11.00 -3.11
N GLU A 127 13.21 -9.98 -3.88
CA GLU A 127 13.97 -8.82 -3.39
C GLU A 127 13.22 -8.05 -2.29
N ARG A 128 11.90 -7.82 -2.43
CA ARG A 128 11.07 -7.20 -1.38
C ARG A 128 11.02 -8.05 -0.12
N TYR A 129 10.84 -9.37 -0.28
CA TYR A 129 10.88 -10.30 0.83
C TYR A 129 12.24 -10.30 1.53
N GLN A 130 13.34 -10.38 0.80
CA GLN A 130 14.70 -10.37 1.34
C GLN A 130 14.96 -9.12 2.18
N GLY A 131 14.67 -7.93 1.65
CA GLY A 131 14.82 -6.69 2.39
C GLY A 131 14.00 -6.65 3.68
N PHE A 132 12.78 -7.16 3.64
CA PHE A 132 11.89 -7.25 4.80
C PHE A 132 12.38 -8.28 5.83
N ALA A 133 12.59 -9.52 5.38
CA ALA A 133 12.92 -10.64 6.24
C ALA A 133 14.30 -10.47 6.92
N GLN A 134 15.30 -9.97 6.19
CA GLN A 134 16.64 -9.74 6.76
C GLN A 134 16.60 -8.76 7.94
N LEU A 135 15.87 -7.64 7.83
CA LEU A 135 15.79 -6.67 8.92
C LEU A 135 14.98 -7.22 10.11
N VAL A 136 13.88 -7.93 9.86
CA VAL A 136 13.08 -8.59 10.89
C VAL A 136 13.90 -9.63 11.63
N GLN A 137 14.64 -10.50 10.92
CA GLN A 137 15.49 -11.55 11.50
C GLN A 137 16.68 -10.97 12.26
N ALA A 138 17.33 -9.92 11.73
CA ALA A 138 18.39 -9.20 12.42
C ALA A 138 17.93 -8.57 13.73
N SER A 139 16.62 -8.27 13.84
CA SER A 139 15.97 -7.78 15.07
C SER A 139 15.55 -8.91 16.02
N GLY A 140 15.84 -10.17 15.70
CA GLY A 140 15.57 -11.35 16.54
C GLY A 140 14.15 -11.94 16.38
N TYR A 141 13.42 -11.60 15.31
CA TYR A 141 12.05 -12.09 15.10
C TYR A 141 11.92 -12.98 13.87
N PRO A 142 11.00 -13.98 13.91
CA PRO A 142 10.67 -14.77 12.72
C PRO A 142 9.82 -14.00 11.73
N CYS A 143 9.93 -14.39 10.46
CA CYS A 143 9.07 -13.91 9.38
C CYS A 143 8.45 -15.09 8.63
N ASP A 144 7.14 -15.24 8.68
CA ASP A 144 6.43 -16.27 7.95
C ASP A 144 6.15 -15.83 6.51
N ARG A 145 6.08 -16.79 5.59
CA ARG A 145 5.72 -16.54 4.19
C ARG A 145 4.34 -17.14 3.89
N LEU A 146 3.41 -16.29 3.46
CA LEU A 146 2.07 -16.71 3.05
C LEU A 146 2.08 -17.23 1.61
N PRO A 147 1.10 -18.05 1.19
CA PRO A 147 1.01 -18.50 -0.20
C PRO A 147 0.69 -17.31 -1.13
N PRO A 148 1.26 -17.29 -2.35
CA PRO A 148 1.03 -16.22 -3.32
C PRO A 148 -0.43 -16.19 -3.80
N ILE A 149 -0.91 -15.00 -4.20
CA ILE A 149 -2.24 -14.85 -4.81
C ILE A 149 -2.25 -15.54 -6.17
N ASN A 150 -1.22 -15.31 -6.98
CA ASN A 150 -1.11 -15.89 -8.30
C ASN A 150 -0.09 -17.01 -8.34
N THR A 151 -0.57 -18.25 -8.58
CA THR A 151 0.22 -19.48 -8.59
C THR A 151 0.55 -19.97 -10.00
N GLN A 152 0.32 -19.18 -11.05
CA GLN A 152 0.43 -19.64 -12.45
C GLN A 152 1.84 -20.10 -12.86
N LYS A 153 2.89 -19.74 -12.11
CA LYS A 153 4.29 -20.03 -12.46
C LYS A 153 5.00 -21.01 -11.53
N SER A 154 4.44 -21.32 -10.37
CA SER A 154 5.07 -22.31 -9.49
C SER A 154 4.56 -23.69 -9.86
N GLY A 155 5.45 -24.66 -10.03
CA GLY A 155 5.11 -26.08 -10.14
C GLY A 155 4.45 -26.64 -8.86
N SER A 156 4.15 -25.78 -7.90
CA SER A 156 3.40 -26.07 -6.68
C SER A 156 1.91 -26.22 -7.00
N ARG A 157 1.24 -27.16 -6.32
CA ARG A 157 -0.19 -27.43 -6.45
C ARG A 157 -0.99 -26.13 -6.33
N ARG A 158 -1.65 -25.74 -7.43
CA ARG A 158 -2.47 -24.53 -7.51
C ARG A 158 -3.54 -24.57 -6.43
N MET A 159 -3.49 -23.66 -5.50
CA MET A 159 -4.58 -23.41 -4.54
C MET A 159 -5.70 -22.66 -5.24
N ASP A 160 -6.94 -23.16 -5.15
CA ASP A 160 -8.10 -22.39 -5.56
C ASP A 160 -8.33 -21.20 -4.58
N TRP A 161 -9.15 -20.25 -5.00
CA TRP A 161 -9.40 -19.03 -4.24
C TRP A 161 -9.93 -19.30 -2.82
N ILE A 162 -10.85 -20.26 -2.68
CA ILE A 162 -11.48 -20.61 -1.39
C ILE A 162 -10.45 -21.26 -0.47
N SER A 163 -9.70 -22.24 -0.97
CA SER A 163 -8.68 -22.97 -0.21
C SER A 163 -7.59 -22.03 0.30
N ARG A 164 -7.11 -21.09 -0.55
CA ARG A 164 -6.13 -20.08 -0.17
C ARG A 164 -6.68 -19.17 0.93
N ARG A 165 -7.91 -18.68 0.77
CA ARG A 165 -8.58 -17.81 1.74
C ARG A 165 -8.71 -18.51 3.10
N ASN A 166 -9.20 -19.75 3.13
CA ASN A 166 -9.36 -20.52 4.36
C ASN A 166 -8.02 -20.77 5.04
N TRP A 167 -6.99 -21.11 4.26
CA TRP A 167 -5.64 -21.28 4.79
C TRP A 167 -5.10 -20.01 5.47
N ILE A 168 -5.27 -18.84 4.84
CA ILE A 168 -4.85 -17.56 5.40
C ILE A 168 -5.61 -17.25 6.69
N ILE A 169 -6.92 -17.49 6.73
CA ILE A 169 -7.75 -17.28 7.92
C ILE A 169 -7.26 -18.15 9.08
N GLU A 170 -7.05 -19.45 8.85
CA GLU A 170 -6.55 -20.37 9.85
C GLU A 170 -5.17 -19.95 10.36
N LYS A 171 -4.27 -19.61 9.44
CA LYS A 171 -2.93 -19.12 9.78
C LYS A 171 -2.99 -17.84 10.60
N PHE A 172 -3.83 -16.87 10.23
CA PHE A 172 -4.01 -15.64 11.01
C PHE A 172 -4.61 -15.89 12.40
N ARG A 173 -5.49 -16.89 12.54
CA ARG A 173 -6.02 -17.28 13.86
C ARG A 173 -4.97 -17.95 14.74
N SER A 174 -4.04 -18.70 14.17
CA SER A 174 -2.98 -19.40 14.90
C SER A 174 -1.85 -18.50 15.39
N TYR A 175 -1.67 -17.33 14.82
CA TYR A 175 -0.61 -16.42 15.23
C TYR A 175 -0.79 -15.85 16.63
N GLN A 176 0.32 -15.69 17.33
CA GLN A 176 0.37 -14.80 18.50
C GLN A 176 0.28 -13.35 18.00
N LYS A 177 -0.79 -12.68 18.43
CA LYS A 177 -1.14 -11.34 17.96
C LYS A 177 -0.51 -10.24 18.81
N PRO A 178 -0.30 -9.04 18.25
CA PRO A 178 -0.58 -8.65 16.86
C PRO A 178 0.54 -9.06 15.89
N VAL A 179 0.16 -9.24 14.61
CA VAL A 179 1.09 -9.58 13.51
C VAL A 179 1.17 -8.43 12.52
N GLY A 180 2.38 -8.06 12.11
CA GLY A 180 2.61 -7.15 11.00
C GLY A 180 2.74 -7.92 9.68
N VAL A 181 1.85 -7.67 8.74
CA VAL A 181 1.84 -8.31 7.42
C VAL A 181 2.31 -7.29 6.37
N PHE A 182 3.45 -7.58 5.76
CA PHE A 182 3.93 -6.84 4.60
C PHE A 182 3.44 -7.52 3.32
N CYS A 183 2.78 -6.78 2.45
CA CYS A 183 2.20 -7.27 1.21
C CYS A 183 3.02 -6.79 0.00
N TYR A 184 3.08 -7.63 -1.04
CA TYR A 184 3.79 -7.35 -2.28
C TYR A 184 3.45 -5.95 -2.85
N ASN A 185 2.15 -5.61 -2.87
CA ASN A 185 1.66 -4.28 -3.28
C ASN A 185 0.32 -3.97 -2.60
N ASP A 186 -0.26 -2.80 -2.88
CA ASP A 186 -1.53 -2.37 -2.31
C ASP A 186 -2.71 -3.25 -2.76
N TYR A 187 -2.65 -3.86 -3.95
CA TYR A 187 -3.65 -4.83 -4.40
C TYR A 187 -3.62 -6.09 -3.53
N THR A 188 -2.42 -6.64 -3.25
CA THR A 188 -2.26 -7.77 -2.33
C THR A 188 -2.72 -7.43 -0.93
N ALA A 189 -2.39 -6.22 -0.46
CA ALA A 189 -2.85 -5.72 0.84
C ALA A 189 -4.38 -5.61 0.90
N SER A 190 -5.02 -5.19 -0.19
CA SER A 190 -6.48 -5.13 -0.30
C SER A 190 -7.14 -6.50 -0.15
N ASP A 191 -6.57 -7.54 -0.76
CA ASP A 191 -7.05 -8.92 -0.61
C ASP A 191 -6.95 -9.39 0.85
N ILE A 192 -5.80 -9.17 1.49
CA ILE A 192 -5.59 -9.51 2.91
C ILE A 192 -6.57 -8.74 3.83
N VAL A 193 -6.78 -7.45 3.60
CA VAL A 193 -7.76 -6.65 4.34
C VAL A 193 -9.17 -7.21 4.17
N GLY A 194 -9.56 -7.56 2.95
CA GLY A 194 -10.85 -8.19 2.65
C GLY A 194 -11.04 -9.51 3.41
N ILE A 195 -10.03 -10.38 3.40
CA ILE A 195 -10.05 -11.65 4.16
C ILE A 195 -10.24 -11.39 5.65
N CYS A 196 -9.52 -10.43 6.23
CA CYS A 196 -9.63 -10.09 7.65
C CYS A 196 -11.04 -9.57 8.00
N MET A 197 -11.58 -8.65 7.20
CA MET A 197 -12.90 -8.06 7.45
C MET A 197 -14.01 -9.11 7.41
N ASP A 198 -14.03 -9.96 6.39
CA ASP A 198 -15.04 -11.01 6.24
C ASP A 198 -14.94 -12.11 7.32
N SER A 199 -13.77 -12.23 7.96
CA SER A 199 -13.50 -13.23 8.97
C SER A 199 -13.51 -12.69 10.41
N ASN A 200 -13.95 -11.41 10.57
CA ASN A 200 -14.01 -10.70 11.84
C ASN A 200 -12.63 -10.61 12.55
N ILE A 201 -11.57 -10.46 11.76
CA ILE A 201 -10.20 -10.22 12.23
C ILE A 201 -9.95 -8.72 12.24
N HIS A 202 -9.61 -8.15 13.37
CA HIS A 202 -9.49 -6.70 13.55
C HIS A 202 -8.15 -6.17 12.99
N ILE A 203 -8.25 -5.11 12.18
CA ILE A 203 -7.11 -4.34 11.65
C ILE A 203 -7.13 -2.95 12.28
N PRO A 204 -6.01 -2.48 12.81
CA PRO A 204 -4.66 -3.08 12.86
C PRO A 204 -4.41 -3.96 14.11
N GLU A 205 -5.37 -4.11 15.00
CA GLU A 205 -5.19 -4.62 16.35
C GLU A 205 -4.72 -6.08 16.43
N GLN A 206 -5.20 -6.91 15.52
CA GLN A 206 -4.79 -8.31 15.44
C GLN A 206 -3.83 -8.55 14.27
N ILE A 207 -4.13 -7.95 13.14
CA ILE A 207 -3.31 -8.00 11.92
C ILE A 207 -3.13 -6.57 11.42
N ALA A 208 -1.90 -6.08 11.44
CA ALA A 208 -1.56 -4.82 10.78
C ALA A 208 -1.08 -5.11 9.36
N VAL A 209 -1.53 -4.31 8.39
CA VAL A 209 -1.26 -4.55 6.97
C VAL A 209 -0.58 -3.34 6.36
N ILE A 210 0.56 -3.57 5.69
CA ILE A 210 1.27 -2.55 4.91
C ILE A 210 1.47 -3.03 3.48
N GLY A 211 1.11 -2.19 2.52
CA GLY A 211 1.29 -2.42 1.09
C GLY A 211 2.48 -1.67 0.50
N VAL A 212 2.51 -1.61 -0.83
CA VAL A 212 3.46 -0.84 -1.64
C VAL A 212 2.69 -0.21 -2.78
N ASP A 213 3.11 0.92 -3.28
CA ASP A 213 2.67 1.75 -4.41
C ASP A 213 2.02 3.07 -3.96
N ASP A 214 1.33 3.09 -2.81
CA ASP A 214 0.46 4.20 -2.39
C ASP A 214 -0.58 4.55 -3.47
N ASP A 215 -1.21 3.50 -4.02
CA ASP A 215 -2.11 3.60 -5.16
C ASP A 215 -3.44 4.27 -4.77
N PRO A 216 -3.79 5.43 -5.37
CA PRO A 216 -5.04 6.13 -5.08
C PRO A 216 -6.29 5.39 -5.52
N VAL A 217 -6.15 4.37 -6.39
CA VAL A 217 -7.27 3.56 -6.89
C VAL A 217 -7.70 2.51 -5.86
N VAL A 218 -6.78 2.04 -5.02
CA VAL A 218 -7.08 1.08 -3.94
C VAL A 218 -7.88 1.77 -2.85
N ARG A 219 -9.18 1.53 -2.85
CA ARG A 219 -10.13 2.10 -1.87
C ARG A 219 -10.67 1.02 -0.95
N LEU A 220 -10.26 1.09 0.31
CA LEU A 220 -10.68 0.18 1.37
C LEU A 220 -11.49 0.95 2.42
N PRO A 221 -12.37 0.26 3.18
CA PRO A 221 -13.03 0.84 4.35
C PRO A 221 -12.03 1.34 5.40
N ILE A 222 -10.87 0.67 5.49
CA ILE A 222 -9.73 1.04 6.34
C ILE A 222 -8.66 1.63 5.44
N SER A 223 -8.14 2.82 5.76
CA SER A 223 -7.07 3.43 4.98
C SER A 223 -5.76 2.65 5.11
N LEU A 224 -5.18 2.28 3.99
CA LEU A 224 -4.00 1.41 3.90
C LEU A 224 -2.70 2.18 4.07
N SER A 225 -1.84 1.74 4.97
CA SER A 225 -0.43 2.15 5.04
C SER A 225 0.33 1.52 3.89
N SER A 226 1.22 2.28 3.26
CA SER A 226 1.91 1.81 2.06
C SER A 226 3.32 2.40 1.96
N VAL A 227 4.26 1.62 1.46
CA VAL A 227 5.57 2.12 1.06
C VAL A 227 5.41 2.82 -0.28
N ARG A 228 5.70 4.12 -0.30
CA ARG A 228 5.60 4.93 -1.52
C ARG A 228 6.87 4.84 -2.32
N HIS A 229 6.80 4.45 -3.57
CA HIS A 229 7.89 4.62 -4.50
C HIS A 229 7.60 5.68 -5.57
N ASP A 230 8.67 6.15 -6.22
CA ASP A 230 8.61 7.30 -7.13
C ASP A 230 8.33 6.86 -8.56
N LEU A 231 7.15 6.26 -8.83
CA LEU A 231 6.79 5.76 -10.15
C LEU A 231 6.81 6.86 -11.22
N GLU A 232 6.31 8.04 -10.88
CA GLU A 232 6.34 9.20 -11.79
C GLU A 232 7.77 9.64 -12.09
N GLY A 233 8.61 9.77 -11.05
CA GLY A 233 10.02 10.10 -11.20
C GLY A 233 10.80 9.01 -11.93
N MET A 234 10.45 7.73 -11.77
CA MET A 234 11.06 6.63 -12.53
C MET A 234 10.78 6.77 -14.03
N ALA A 235 9.53 6.97 -14.43
CA ALA A 235 9.15 7.14 -15.82
C ALA A 235 9.76 8.40 -16.43
N TYR A 236 9.81 9.50 -15.68
CA TYR A 236 10.46 10.74 -16.11
C TYR A 236 11.97 10.53 -16.37
N ARG A 237 12.67 9.84 -15.44
CA ARG A 237 14.10 9.50 -15.62
C ARG A 237 14.34 8.53 -16.77
N ALA A 238 13.43 7.58 -16.95
CA ALA A 238 13.50 6.65 -18.08
C ALA A 238 13.33 7.37 -19.42
N ALA A 239 12.41 8.34 -19.48
CA ALA A 239 12.25 9.19 -20.66
C ALA A 239 13.49 10.07 -20.90
N ALA A 240 14.07 10.66 -19.85
CA ALA A 240 15.32 11.43 -19.97
C ALA A 240 16.50 10.56 -20.45
N LEU A 241 16.58 9.31 -19.99
CA LEU A 241 17.58 8.36 -20.46
C LEU A 241 17.36 7.98 -21.94
N LEU A 242 16.09 7.76 -22.33
CA LEU A 242 15.73 7.48 -23.71
C LEU A 242 16.11 8.64 -24.63
N ASP A 243 15.90 9.87 -24.20
CA ASP A 243 16.27 11.08 -24.93
C ASP A 243 17.77 11.11 -25.20
N GLN A 244 18.60 10.85 -24.19
CA GLN A 244 20.06 10.76 -24.35
C GLN A 244 20.50 9.66 -25.35
N LEU A 245 19.80 8.49 -25.30
CA LEU A 245 20.09 7.39 -26.20
C LEU A 245 19.73 7.72 -27.67
N MET A 246 18.62 8.44 -27.89
CA MET A 246 18.21 8.91 -29.20
C MET A 246 19.21 9.94 -29.79
N ASP A 247 19.98 10.65 -28.94
CA ASP A 247 21.10 11.52 -29.32
C ASP A 247 22.42 10.78 -29.49
N GLY A 248 22.43 9.44 -29.42
CA GLY A 248 23.65 8.64 -29.55
C GLY A 248 24.48 8.56 -28.27
N GLY A 249 23.91 8.98 -27.10
CA GLY A 249 24.55 8.88 -25.80
C GLY A 249 24.71 7.43 -25.32
N LYS A 250 25.63 7.21 -24.39
CA LYS A 250 25.82 5.91 -23.75
C LYS A 250 25.08 5.86 -22.40
N PRO A 251 24.35 4.78 -22.08
CA PRO A 251 23.64 4.66 -20.83
C PRO A 251 24.58 4.60 -19.63
N ASN A 252 24.26 5.33 -18.56
CA ASN A 252 24.94 5.21 -17.27
C ASN A 252 24.10 4.31 -16.35
N PHE A 253 24.40 3.01 -16.29
CA PHE A 253 23.67 2.02 -15.50
C PHE A 253 23.77 2.21 -13.98
N GLN A 254 24.76 2.96 -13.47
CA GLN A 254 24.91 3.20 -12.02
C GLN A 254 23.78 4.06 -11.41
N LYS A 255 22.99 4.77 -12.23
CA LYS A 255 21.88 5.63 -11.79
C LYS A 255 20.49 5.01 -12.03
N SER A 256 20.42 3.73 -12.32
CA SER A 256 19.18 3.08 -12.74
C SER A 256 18.25 2.67 -11.60
N LYS A 257 18.78 2.55 -10.36
CA LYS A 257 18.02 2.14 -9.18
C LYS A 257 17.41 3.36 -8.44
N VAL A 258 16.12 3.34 -8.17
CA VAL A 258 15.39 4.45 -7.55
C VAL A 258 14.94 4.08 -6.15
N GLN A 259 15.30 4.90 -5.17
CA GLN A 259 14.94 4.70 -3.76
C GLN A 259 13.45 4.99 -3.52
N PRO A 260 12.80 4.27 -2.57
CA PRO A 260 11.45 4.60 -2.16
C PRO A 260 11.40 5.96 -1.43
N LYS A 261 10.22 6.58 -1.44
CA LYS A 261 9.93 7.86 -0.75
C LYS A 261 9.53 7.69 0.71
N GLY A 262 9.70 6.49 1.28
CA GLY A 262 9.32 6.17 2.65
C GLY A 262 7.90 5.62 2.78
N VAL A 263 7.42 5.50 4.03
CA VAL A 263 6.13 4.90 4.35
C VAL A 263 5.09 5.97 4.64
N VAL A 264 3.94 5.86 3.98
CA VAL A 264 2.74 6.64 4.31
C VAL A 264 1.93 5.86 5.34
N THR A 265 1.99 6.32 6.59
CA THR A 265 1.26 5.70 7.70
C THR A 265 -0.23 6.03 7.63
N ARG A 266 -1.08 5.01 7.70
CA ARG A 266 -2.54 5.11 7.76
C ARG A 266 -3.12 4.10 8.75
N GLN A 267 -4.45 3.97 8.81
CA GLN A 267 -5.15 3.16 9.80
C GLN A 267 -4.70 1.70 9.88
N SER A 268 -4.31 1.08 8.76
CA SER A 268 -3.98 -0.35 8.72
C SER A 268 -2.72 -0.73 9.51
N THR A 269 -1.89 0.25 9.91
CA THR A 269 -0.75 0.06 10.82
C THR A 269 -0.69 1.12 11.93
N ASP A 270 -1.74 1.92 12.14
CA ASP A 270 -1.77 2.98 13.16
C ASP A 270 -2.01 2.40 14.56
N ILE A 271 -1.11 1.55 14.98
CA ILE A 271 -1.07 0.96 16.31
C ILE A 271 0.39 0.80 16.76
N THR A 272 0.63 0.99 18.06
CA THR A 272 1.85 0.55 18.72
C THR A 272 1.51 -0.70 19.52
N VAL A 273 2.29 -1.75 19.38
CA VAL A 273 2.06 -3.01 20.12
C VAL A 273 2.27 -2.80 21.60
N ILE A 274 1.25 -3.14 22.36
CA ILE A 274 1.16 -2.88 23.80
C ILE A 274 1.80 -4.04 24.54
N GLN A 275 2.86 -3.78 25.26
CA GLN A 275 3.52 -4.76 26.12
C GLN A 275 3.03 -4.69 27.58
N ASN A 276 2.53 -3.54 28.00
CA ASN A 276 2.03 -3.35 29.36
C ASN A 276 0.64 -4.02 29.55
N PRO A 277 0.52 -5.07 30.38
CA PRO A 277 -0.73 -5.81 30.55
C PRO A 277 -1.90 -4.94 31.03
N ARG A 278 -1.63 -3.87 31.78
CA ARG A 278 -2.66 -2.93 32.26
C ARG A 278 -3.21 -2.09 31.10
N VAL A 279 -2.33 -1.65 30.20
CA VAL A 279 -2.73 -0.89 29.00
C VAL A 279 -3.50 -1.79 28.05
N LEU A 280 -3.03 -3.02 27.83
CA LEU A 280 -3.71 -4.02 27.01
C LEU A 280 -5.13 -4.28 27.51
N LYS A 281 -5.29 -4.62 28.80
CA LYS A 281 -6.59 -4.85 29.42
C LYS A 281 -7.49 -3.61 29.34
N GLY A 282 -6.93 -2.41 29.50
CA GLY A 282 -7.68 -1.16 29.35
C GLY A 282 -8.21 -0.95 27.94
N ILE A 283 -7.42 -1.24 26.92
CA ILE A 283 -7.83 -1.14 25.51
C ILE A 283 -8.86 -2.20 25.15
N GLU A 284 -8.69 -3.45 25.60
CA GLU A 284 -9.68 -4.51 25.42
C GLU A 284 -11.04 -4.10 26.03
N TYR A 285 -11.01 -3.53 27.23
CA TYR A 285 -12.23 -3.03 27.87
C TYR A 285 -12.86 -1.88 27.09
N ILE A 286 -12.06 -0.91 26.61
CA ILE A 286 -12.54 0.20 25.76
C ILE A 286 -13.22 -0.36 24.50
N ARG A 287 -12.62 -1.31 23.82
CA ARG A 287 -13.14 -1.92 22.58
C ARG A 287 -14.43 -2.70 22.81
N ALA A 288 -14.52 -3.42 23.91
CA ALA A 288 -15.75 -4.16 24.24
C ALA A 288 -16.92 -3.23 24.62
N ASN A 289 -16.63 -2.01 25.10
CA ASN A 289 -17.64 -1.13 25.71
C ASN A 289 -17.78 0.24 25.02
N PHE A 290 -17.05 0.55 23.92
CA PHE A 290 -17.06 1.87 23.27
C PHE A 290 -18.43 2.34 22.77
N PRO A 291 -19.38 1.47 22.38
CA PRO A 291 -20.70 1.92 21.95
C PRO A 291 -21.51 2.50 23.13
N GLY A 292 -21.19 2.09 24.35
CA GLY A 292 -21.88 2.59 25.55
C GLY A 292 -21.57 4.05 25.85
N SER A 293 -22.60 4.89 25.95
CA SER A 293 -22.44 6.32 26.29
C SER A 293 -21.83 6.55 27.66
N ALA A 294 -21.93 5.56 28.54
CA ALA A 294 -21.42 5.60 29.90
C ALA A 294 -19.93 5.24 30.06
N LEU A 295 -19.22 4.90 28.95
CA LEU A 295 -17.78 4.61 29.00
C LEU A 295 -17.00 5.87 29.40
N SER A 296 -16.26 5.78 30.50
CA SER A 296 -15.41 6.85 31.03
C SER A 296 -14.04 6.31 31.45
N VAL A 297 -13.09 7.22 31.66
CA VAL A 297 -11.72 6.88 32.11
C VAL A 297 -11.75 6.12 33.44
N GLU A 298 -12.66 6.51 34.35
CA GLU A 298 -12.85 5.90 35.66
C GLU A 298 -13.31 4.45 35.54
N ARG A 299 -14.25 4.18 34.62
CA ARG A 299 -14.73 2.81 34.38
C ARG A 299 -13.63 1.91 33.79
N VAL A 300 -12.82 2.46 32.87
CA VAL A 300 -11.66 1.71 32.33
C VAL A 300 -10.67 1.40 33.45
N ALA A 301 -10.34 2.38 34.31
CA ALA A 301 -9.42 2.19 35.43
C ALA A 301 -9.92 1.15 36.43
N SER A 302 -11.19 1.20 36.76
CA SER A 302 -11.85 0.22 37.63
C SER A 302 -11.83 -1.19 37.04
N ALA A 303 -12.12 -1.34 35.76
CA ALA A 303 -12.08 -2.64 35.05
C ALA A 303 -10.67 -3.25 34.99
N VAL A 304 -9.63 -2.40 34.89
CA VAL A 304 -8.24 -2.83 34.97
C VAL A 304 -7.78 -3.17 36.38
N GLY A 305 -8.44 -2.61 37.40
CA GLY A 305 -8.08 -2.78 38.81
C GLY A 305 -6.97 -1.84 39.28
N VAL A 306 -6.87 -0.61 38.70
CA VAL A 306 -5.85 0.38 39.05
C VAL A 306 -6.47 1.77 39.21
N SER A 307 -5.73 2.70 39.86
CA SER A 307 -6.18 4.08 39.95
C SER A 307 -6.15 4.75 38.57
N ARG A 308 -7.02 5.74 38.31
CA ARG A 308 -7.04 6.57 37.11
C ARG A 308 -5.64 7.14 36.81
N ARG A 309 -4.94 7.67 37.81
CA ARG A 309 -3.61 8.24 37.66
C ARG A 309 -2.59 7.20 37.18
N SER A 310 -2.63 6.00 37.72
CA SER A 310 -1.74 4.89 37.32
C SER A 310 -2.01 4.45 35.88
N LEU A 311 -3.30 4.34 35.50
CA LEU A 311 -3.69 3.96 34.15
C LEU A 311 -3.27 5.03 33.13
N GLU A 312 -3.54 6.32 33.40
CA GLU A 312 -3.14 7.45 32.54
C GLU A 312 -1.62 7.50 32.33
N LYS A 313 -0.83 7.27 33.41
CA LYS A 313 0.64 7.19 33.31
C LYS A 313 1.07 6.04 32.42
N ALA A 314 0.46 4.87 32.60
CA ALA A 314 0.80 3.70 31.78
C ALA A 314 0.43 3.90 30.30
N PHE A 315 -0.75 4.46 30.00
CA PHE A 315 -1.18 4.76 28.64
C PHE A 315 -0.25 5.76 27.94
N ARG A 316 0.14 6.84 28.63
CA ARG A 316 1.07 7.83 28.08
C ARG A 316 2.45 7.26 27.83
N ALA A 317 2.96 6.43 28.73
CA ALA A 317 4.28 5.80 28.59
C ALA A 317 4.32 4.77 27.45
N GLU A 318 3.23 3.98 27.29
CA GLU A 318 3.20 2.86 26.36
C GLU A 318 2.78 3.27 24.94
N ILE A 319 1.73 4.10 24.83
CA ILE A 319 1.12 4.44 23.55
C ILE A 319 1.06 5.94 23.25
N CYS A 320 1.75 6.76 24.06
CA CYS A 320 1.83 8.23 23.90
C CYS A 320 0.47 8.93 23.82
N ARG A 321 -0.61 8.32 24.39
CA ARG A 321 -1.99 8.82 24.39
C ARG A 321 -2.60 8.68 25.78
N SER A 322 -3.57 9.56 26.10
CA SER A 322 -4.41 9.40 27.28
C SER A 322 -5.49 8.34 27.05
N VAL A 323 -6.07 7.82 28.14
CA VAL A 323 -7.19 6.88 28.09
C VAL A 323 -8.39 7.49 27.35
N LEU A 324 -8.67 8.77 27.57
CA LEU A 324 -9.75 9.48 26.86
C LEU A 324 -9.48 9.61 25.37
N GLN A 325 -8.25 9.91 24.99
CA GLN A 325 -7.86 9.95 23.58
C GLN A 325 -8.03 8.59 22.89
N GLU A 326 -7.75 7.49 23.59
CA GLU A 326 -7.95 6.15 23.05
C GLU A 326 -9.44 5.80 22.91
N ILE A 327 -10.31 6.19 23.85
CA ILE A 327 -11.77 6.07 23.73
C ILE A 327 -12.27 6.83 22.48
N ILE A 328 -11.83 8.08 22.31
CA ILE A 328 -12.19 8.91 21.17
C ILE A 328 -11.71 8.28 19.85
N ARG A 329 -10.48 7.78 19.82
CA ARG A 329 -9.90 7.12 18.65
C ARG A 329 -10.72 5.90 18.25
N THR A 330 -11.05 5.02 19.20
CA THR A 330 -11.84 3.82 18.97
C THR A 330 -13.23 4.17 18.41
N ARG A 331 -13.92 5.14 18.99
CA ARG A 331 -15.23 5.63 18.52
C ARG A 331 -15.15 6.22 17.11
N THR A 332 -14.11 7.01 16.84
CA THR A 332 -13.92 7.64 15.52
C THR A 332 -13.59 6.58 14.46
N SER A 333 -12.81 5.55 14.79
CA SER A 333 -12.50 4.45 13.88
C SER A 333 -13.76 3.69 13.49
N GLN A 334 -14.64 3.40 14.45
CA GLN A 334 -15.95 2.78 14.18
C GLN A 334 -16.83 3.67 13.29
N ALA A 335 -16.86 4.97 13.55
CA ALA A 335 -17.61 5.92 12.70
C ALA A 335 -17.09 5.94 11.27
N LYS A 336 -15.78 5.94 11.06
CA LYS A 336 -15.15 5.84 9.73
C LYS A 336 -15.59 4.57 9.01
N LEU A 337 -15.57 3.43 9.69
CA LEU A 337 -16.01 2.15 9.16
C LEU A 337 -17.48 2.21 8.71
N LEU A 338 -18.38 2.63 9.60
CA LEU A 338 -19.82 2.71 9.31
C LEU A 338 -20.12 3.70 8.17
N LEU A 339 -19.43 4.84 8.10
CA LEU A 339 -19.58 5.80 6.99
C LEU A 339 -19.13 5.22 5.66
N ALA A 340 -18.10 4.41 5.64
CA ALA A 340 -17.56 3.79 4.43
C ALA A 340 -18.41 2.60 3.95
N THR A 341 -19.01 1.82 4.88
CA THR A 341 -19.64 0.53 4.57
C THR A 341 -21.17 0.53 4.62
N THR A 342 -21.82 1.56 5.23
CA THR A 342 -23.28 1.57 5.41
C THR A 342 -23.93 2.87 4.92
N ASP A 343 -25.22 2.83 4.57
CA ASP A 343 -26.05 4.01 4.23
C ASP A 343 -26.74 4.65 5.45
N LEU A 344 -26.35 4.26 6.66
CA LEU A 344 -26.93 4.79 7.89
C LEU A 344 -26.88 6.31 7.94
N PRO A 345 -27.93 6.99 8.42
CA PRO A 345 -27.89 8.41 8.72
C PRO A 345 -26.70 8.77 9.60
N VAL A 346 -26.12 9.96 9.41
CA VAL A 346 -24.94 10.39 10.20
C VAL A 346 -25.20 10.39 11.70
N ALA A 347 -26.45 10.68 12.12
CA ALA A 347 -26.87 10.62 13.51
C ALA A 347 -26.79 9.18 14.07
N ASP A 348 -27.23 8.19 13.29
CA ASP A 348 -27.18 6.78 13.67
C ASP A 348 -25.72 6.28 13.72
N VAL A 349 -24.89 6.73 12.79
CA VAL A 349 -23.44 6.45 12.82
C VAL A 349 -22.83 6.98 14.12
N ALA A 350 -23.15 8.23 14.50
CA ALA A 350 -22.65 8.82 15.74
C ALA A 350 -23.09 8.00 16.97
N ALA A 351 -24.38 7.66 17.06
CA ALA A 351 -24.92 6.88 18.16
C ALA A 351 -24.28 5.47 18.25
N ARG A 352 -24.22 4.74 17.14
CA ARG A 352 -23.60 3.39 17.06
C ARG A 352 -22.09 3.40 17.32
N SER A 353 -21.47 4.56 17.14
CA SER A 353 -20.04 4.76 17.47
C SER A 353 -19.83 5.24 18.90
N GLY A 354 -20.88 5.32 19.74
CA GLY A 354 -20.79 5.67 21.14
C GLY A 354 -20.76 7.18 21.45
N PHE A 355 -21.08 8.04 20.48
CA PHE A 355 -21.21 9.48 20.74
C PHE A 355 -22.61 9.83 21.22
N ALA A 356 -22.73 10.27 22.45
CA ALA A 356 -24.02 10.68 23.04
C ALA A 356 -24.53 12.02 22.46
N ASN A 357 -23.66 12.86 21.91
CA ASN A 357 -23.98 14.18 21.38
C ASN A 357 -23.47 14.35 19.95
N LEU A 358 -24.38 14.67 19.02
CA LEU A 358 -24.10 14.79 17.61
C LEU A 358 -23.14 15.96 17.30
N ASN A 359 -23.27 17.08 18.00
CA ASN A 359 -22.36 18.23 17.80
C ASN A 359 -20.93 17.89 18.27
N HIS A 360 -20.82 17.17 19.40
CA HIS A 360 -19.53 16.66 19.87
C HIS A 360 -18.92 15.68 18.83
N PHE A 361 -19.73 14.79 18.25
CA PHE A 361 -19.30 13.91 17.18
C PHE A 361 -18.75 14.69 15.96
N PHE A 362 -19.48 15.68 15.45
CA PHE A 362 -19.01 16.47 14.29
C PHE A 362 -17.68 17.15 14.57
N ARG A 363 -17.54 17.77 15.74
CA ARG A 363 -16.30 18.45 16.15
C ARG A 363 -15.12 17.48 16.22
N VAL A 364 -15.28 16.37 16.93
CA VAL A 364 -14.25 15.34 17.13
C VAL A 364 -13.89 14.68 15.80
N PHE A 365 -14.90 14.31 15.01
CA PHE A 365 -14.68 13.64 13.73
C PHE A 365 -13.88 14.54 12.78
N ARG A 366 -14.23 15.84 12.69
CA ARG A 366 -13.49 16.81 11.86
C ARG A 366 -12.07 17.02 12.35
N GLN A 367 -11.86 17.09 13.66
CA GLN A 367 -10.52 17.21 14.25
C GLN A 367 -9.63 16.00 13.95
N GLN A 368 -10.21 14.79 13.93
CA GLN A 368 -9.48 13.54 13.72
C GLN A 368 -9.31 13.15 12.24
N THR A 369 -10.07 13.75 11.33
CA THR A 369 -10.13 13.31 9.93
C THR A 369 -9.93 14.44 8.92
N GLU A 370 -9.84 15.70 9.42
CA GLU A 370 -9.81 16.93 8.60
C GLU A 370 -10.99 17.05 7.61
N SER A 371 -12.02 16.23 7.81
CA SER A 371 -13.18 16.12 6.93
C SER A 371 -14.48 16.07 7.73
N THR A 372 -15.59 16.49 7.11
CA THR A 372 -16.91 16.25 7.70
C THR A 372 -17.32 14.77 7.50
N PRO A 373 -18.18 14.20 8.38
CA PRO A 373 -18.66 12.83 8.20
C PRO A 373 -19.30 12.58 6.83
N ARG A 374 -20.06 13.56 6.31
CA ARG A 374 -20.67 13.49 4.97
C ARG A 374 -19.60 13.53 3.86
N GLY A 375 -18.63 14.43 3.97
CA GLY A 375 -17.50 14.52 3.04
C GLY A 375 -16.67 13.23 3.03
N TYR A 376 -16.38 12.68 4.20
CA TYR A 376 -15.68 11.41 4.35
C TYR A 376 -16.41 10.27 3.65
N ARG A 377 -17.75 10.16 3.82
CA ARG A 377 -18.59 9.17 3.14
C ARG A 377 -18.48 9.29 1.62
N VAL A 378 -18.63 10.51 1.09
CA VAL A 378 -18.57 10.75 -0.36
C VAL A 378 -17.19 10.39 -0.94
N ALA A 379 -16.13 10.74 -0.23
CA ALA A 379 -14.75 10.47 -0.68
C ALA A 379 -14.39 8.97 -0.65
N ARG A 380 -15.05 8.15 0.18
CA ARG A 380 -14.72 6.74 0.39
C ARG A 380 -15.67 5.77 -0.30
N ARG A 381 -16.77 6.25 -0.86
CA ARG A 381 -17.71 5.42 -1.63
C ARG A 381 -17.59 5.71 -3.11
N PRO A 382 -17.56 4.67 -3.96
CA PRO A 382 -17.72 4.87 -5.39
C PRO A 382 -19.08 5.55 -5.65
N LYS A 383 -19.11 6.56 -6.53
CA LYS A 383 -20.37 7.09 -7.04
C LYS A 383 -21.17 5.92 -7.61
N LYS A 384 -22.41 5.70 -7.13
CA LYS A 384 -23.33 4.81 -7.84
C LYS A 384 -23.43 5.36 -9.26
N VAL A 385 -22.89 4.62 -10.21
CA VAL A 385 -23.18 4.87 -11.63
C VAL A 385 -24.67 4.62 -11.78
N ARG A 386 -25.43 5.66 -12.14
CA ARG A 386 -26.87 5.55 -12.47
C ARG A 386 -27.00 4.90 -13.83
#